data_d615c751aabbe9a04696d2917cf638d1
#
_entry.id   d615c751aabbe9a04696d2917cf638d1
#
_cell.length_a   1.000
_cell.length_b   1.000
_cell.length_c   1.000
_cell.angle_alpha   90.00
_cell.angle_beta   90.00
_cell.angle_gamma   90.00
#
_symmetry.space_group_name_H-M   'P 1'
#
loop_
_entity.id
_entity.type
_entity.pdbx_description
1 polymer ?
#
loop_
_entity_poly.entity_id
_entity_poly.type
_entity_poly.pdbx_seq_one_letter_code
_entity_poly.pdbx_strand_id
1 'polypeptide(L)'
;MAKKIKTVKNLKKILLIVLILALVGGLLYGLVRICLIASVNGQLINRFAVVKELEKQGGQKTLDVIILKALVTQEAKKKKIVISQKDIDAEIKKIEANVVSQGLTLDQLLEQQGMTKSGLNEEIKIQMYLAKLVGSDVKVTEKEINDYLSSQNSETSTNTTQSLTREQVSAQIKQQKLQEKIQTYLTDLKAKAKINYFVKY
;
A
#
# COMPACT_ATOMS: atom_id res chain seq x y z
N MET A 1 -37.35 -43.47 43.38
CA MET A 1 -36.68 -43.19 42.09
C MET A 1 -36.84 -41.75 41.54
N ALA A 2 -37.93 -41.04 41.81
CA ALA A 2 -38.22 -39.70 41.25
C ALA A 2 -37.26 -38.57 41.72
N LYS A 3 -36.67 -38.68 42.92
CA LYS A 3 -35.76 -37.64 43.46
C LYS A 3 -34.40 -37.58 42.73
N LYS A 4 -33.85 -38.70 42.24
CA LYS A 4 -32.59 -38.77 41.50
C LYS A 4 -32.69 -38.13 40.10
N ILE A 5 -33.85 -38.20 39.44
CA ILE A 5 -34.06 -37.68 38.09
C ILE A 5 -34.15 -36.14 38.09
N LYS A 6 -34.74 -35.52 39.14
CA LYS A 6 -34.80 -34.06 39.28
C LYS A 6 -33.41 -33.44 39.50
N THR A 7 -32.52 -34.09 40.26
CA THR A 7 -31.16 -33.62 40.54
C THR A 7 -30.30 -33.64 39.29
N VAL A 8 -30.39 -34.66 38.47
CA VAL A 8 -29.62 -34.78 37.18
C VAL A 8 -30.09 -33.75 36.16
N LYS A 9 -31.41 -33.43 36.10
CA LYS A 9 -31.96 -32.40 35.21
C LYS A 9 -31.50 -31.00 35.61
N ASN A 10 -31.38 -30.71 36.89
CA ASN A 10 -30.90 -29.45 37.40
C ASN A 10 -29.38 -29.33 37.19
N LEU A 11 -28.62 -30.41 37.36
CA LEU A 11 -27.18 -30.43 37.12
C LEU A 11 -26.85 -30.08 35.64
N LYS A 12 -27.59 -30.66 34.69
CA LYS A 12 -27.46 -30.34 33.27
C LYS A 12 -27.77 -28.87 32.97
N LYS A 13 -28.78 -28.28 33.59
CA LYS A 13 -29.13 -26.86 33.46
C LYS A 13 -28.03 -25.95 34.01
N ILE A 14 -27.47 -26.29 35.17
CA ILE A 14 -26.37 -25.56 35.83
C ILE A 14 -25.12 -25.62 34.92
N LEU A 15 -24.79 -26.80 34.38
CA LEU A 15 -23.66 -26.99 33.48
C LEU A 15 -23.83 -26.17 32.19
N LEU A 16 -25.04 -26.10 31.65
CA LEU A 16 -25.36 -25.29 30.47
C LEU A 16 -25.25 -23.80 30.74
N ILE A 17 -25.67 -23.32 31.91
CA ILE A 17 -25.53 -21.92 32.34
C ILE A 17 -24.06 -21.57 32.51
N VAL A 18 -23.24 -22.42 33.14
CA VAL A 18 -21.80 -22.21 33.28
C VAL A 18 -21.09 -22.16 31.93
N LEU A 19 -21.49 -23.05 30.99
CA LEU A 19 -20.95 -23.04 29.63
C LEU A 19 -21.28 -21.73 28.91
N ILE A 20 -22.52 -21.24 29.00
CA ILE A 20 -22.95 -19.98 28.41
C ILE A 20 -22.17 -18.81 29.03
N LEU A 21 -22.02 -18.77 30.35
CA LEU A 21 -21.23 -17.74 31.04
C LEU A 21 -19.76 -17.75 30.62
N ALA A 22 -19.16 -18.93 30.46
CA ALA A 22 -17.79 -19.08 29.97
C ALA A 22 -17.64 -18.58 28.50
N LEU A 23 -18.61 -18.91 27.63
CA LEU A 23 -18.62 -18.41 26.25
C LEU A 23 -18.79 -16.90 26.19
N VAL A 24 -19.74 -16.33 26.94
CA VAL A 24 -19.97 -14.88 27.00
C VAL A 24 -18.76 -14.18 27.59
N GLY A 25 -18.17 -14.69 28.67
CA GLY A 25 -16.95 -14.15 29.28
C GLY A 25 -15.75 -14.19 28.33
N GLY A 26 -15.56 -15.29 27.60
CA GLY A 26 -14.53 -15.42 26.56
C GLY A 26 -14.71 -14.44 25.41
N LEU A 27 -15.96 -14.26 24.97
CA LEU A 27 -16.32 -13.32 23.89
C LEU A 27 -16.09 -11.85 24.31
N LEU A 28 -16.51 -11.49 25.53
CA LEU A 28 -16.27 -10.16 26.12
C LEU A 28 -14.76 -9.90 26.30
N TYR A 29 -14.00 -10.88 26.80
CA TYR A 29 -12.56 -10.76 26.95
C TYR A 29 -11.86 -10.55 25.60
N GLY A 30 -12.27 -11.28 24.56
CA GLY A 30 -11.77 -11.12 23.19
C GLY A 30 -12.07 -9.71 22.63
N LEU A 31 -13.30 -9.20 22.82
CA LEU A 31 -13.70 -7.87 22.40
C LEU A 31 -12.89 -6.77 23.10
N VAL A 32 -12.70 -6.88 24.41
CA VAL A 32 -11.89 -5.92 25.19
C VAL A 32 -10.45 -5.86 24.66
N ARG A 33 -9.85 -7.02 24.36
CA ARG A 33 -8.47 -7.11 23.87
C ARG A 33 -8.31 -6.54 22.45
N ILE A 34 -9.35 -6.61 21.63
CA ILE A 34 -9.35 -6.04 20.27
C ILE A 34 -9.58 -4.52 20.31
N CYS A 35 -10.40 -4.05 21.24
CA CYS A 35 -10.80 -2.64 21.30
C CYS A 35 -9.86 -1.76 22.12
N LEU A 36 -9.11 -2.30 23.09
CA LEU A 36 -8.19 -1.55 23.94
C LEU A 36 -6.75 -1.71 23.45
N ILE A 37 -6.06 -0.57 23.25
CA ILE A 37 -4.67 -0.54 22.77
C ILE A 37 -3.71 -0.27 23.93
N ALA A 38 -4.04 0.67 24.81
CA ALA A 38 -3.16 1.08 25.90
C ALA A 38 -3.95 1.57 27.12
N SER A 39 -3.28 1.65 28.27
CA SER A 39 -3.76 2.33 29.46
C SER A 39 -2.69 3.26 30.00
N VAL A 40 -3.05 4.51 30.30
CA VAL A 40 -2.15 5.51 30.85
C VAL A 40 -2.76 6.00 32.18
N ASN A 41 -2.12 5.72 33.29
CA ASN A 41 -2.61 6.09 34.63
C ASN A 41 -4.07 5.68 34.92
N GLY A 42 -4.47 4.48 34.39
CA GLY A 42 -5.84 3.98 34.50
C GLY A 42 -6.83 4.47 33.42
N GLN A 43 -6.46 5.45 32.63
CA GLN A 43 -7.27 5.91 31.48
C GLN A 43 -7.04 4.99 30.30
N LEU A 44 -8.12 4.38 29.82
CA LEU A 44 -8.08 3.44 28.69
C LEU A 44 -8.07 4.16 27.35
N ILE A 45 -7.12 3.79 26.49
CA ILE A 45 -7.04 4.26 25.10
C ILE A 45 -7.61 3.15 24.22
N ASN A 46 -8.70 3.44 23.54
CA ASN A 46 -9.35 2.51 22.64
C ASN A 46 -8.85 2.67 21.20
N ARG A 47 -8.98 1.60 20.42
CA ARG A 47 -8.58 1.56 19.01
C ARG A 47 -9.30 2.61 18.17
N PHE A 48 -10.58 2.86 18.44
CA PHE A 48 -11.37 3.82 17.68
C PHE A 48 -10.84 5.24 17.80
N ALA A 49 -10.33 5.63 18.98
CA ALA A 49 -9.72 6.94 19.18
C ALA A 49 -8.47 7.11 18.31
N VAL A 50 -7.63 6.07 18.25
CA VAL A 50 -6.41 6.08 17.43
C VAL A 50 -6.77 6.09 15.94
N VAL A 51 -7.71 5.24 15.51
CA VAL A 51 -8.17 5.21 14.10
C VAL A 51 -8.74 6.56 13.69
N LYS A 52 -9.62 7.15 14.52
CA LYS A 52 -10.20 8.48 14.27
C LYS A 52 -9.14 9.57 14.13
N GLU A 53 -8.07 9.50 14.93
CA GLU A 53 -6.98 10.48 14.84
C GLU A 53 -6.15 10.26 13.56
N LEU A 54 -5.85 9.01 13.19
CA LEU A 54 -5.19 8.68 11.93
C LEU A 54 -6.02 9.11 10.71
N GLU A 55 -7.34 8.91 10.77
CA GLU A 55 -8.27 9.34 9.72
C GLU A 55 -8.24 10.85 9.52
N LYS A 56 -8.21 11.64 10.60
CA LYS A 56 -8.07 13.10 10.51
C LYS A 56 -6.75 13.54 9.88
N GLN A 57 -5.65 12.84 10.21
CA GLN A 57 -4.32 13.19 9.73
C GLN A 57 -4.09 12.81 8.26
N GLY A 58 -4.69 11.74 7.78
CA GLY A 58 -4.40 11.24 6.44
C GLY A 58 -5.49 10.39 5.78
N GLY A 59 -6.68 10.28 6.36
CA GLY A 59 -7.75 9.40 5.89
C GLY A 59 -8.13 9.66 4.44
N GLN A 60 -8.32 10.93 4.06
CA GLN A 60 -8.66 11.33 2.69
C GLN A 60 -7.56 10.92 1.69
N LYS A 61 -6.29 11.18 2.00
CA LYS A 61 -5.17 10.81 1.12
C LYS A 61 -5.05 9.30 0.98
N THR A 62 -5.20 8.58 2.08
CA THR A 62 -5.15 7.12 2.10
C THR A 62 -6.29 6.52 1.29
N LEU A 63 -7.51 7.06 1.42
CA LEU A 63 -8.67 6.64 0.64
C LEU A 63 -8.43 6.86 -0.86
N ASP A 64 -7.90 8.02 -1.24
CA ASP A 64 -7.59 8.33 -2.64
C ASP A 64 -6.58 7.33 -3.23
N VAL A 65 -5.53 6.97 -2.48
CA VAL A 65 -4.55 5.95 -2.90
C VAL A 65 -5.21 4.58 -3.08
N ILE A 66 -6.07 4.17 -2.13
CA ILE A 66 -6.80 2.89 -2.21
C ILE A 66 -7.73 2.87 -3.43
N ILE A 67 -8.45 3.96 -3.68
CA ILE A 67 -9.32 4.11 -4.86
C ILE A 67 -8.50 3.97 -6.15
N LEU A 68 -7.37 4.68 -6.26
CA LEU A 68 -6.51 4.59 -7.44
C LEU A 68 -5.96 3.17 -7.66
N LYS A 69 -5.49 2.50 -6.61
CA LYS A 69 -5.04 1.10 -6.69
C LYS A 69 -6.16 0.16 -7.17
N ALA A 70 -7.38 0.36 -6.65
CA ALA A 70 -8.54 -0.41 -7.08
C ALA A 70 -8.88 -0.18 -8.56
N LEU A 71 -8.89 1.08 -9.01
CA LEU A 71 -9.16 1.45 -10.39
C LEU A 71 -8.11 0.88 -11.35
N VAL A 72 -6.82 1.00 -11.02
CA VAL A 72 -5.72 0.43 -11.81
C VAL A 72 -5.86 -1.09 -11.93
N THR A 73 -6.19 -1.76 -10.82
CA THR A 73 -6.38 -3.22 -10.81
C THR A 73 -7.58 -3.63 -11.66
N GLN A 74 -8.69 -2.89 -11.59
CA GLN A 74 -9.90 -3.15 -12.40
C GLN A 74 -9.61 -2.96 -13.90
N GLU A 75 -8.93 -1.89 -14.27
CA GLU A 75 -8.61 -1.61 -15.67
C GLU A 75 -7.59 -2.63 -16.23
N ALA A 76 -6.60 -3.03 -15.42
CA ALA A 76 -5.67 -4.10 -15.80
C ALA A 76 -6.40 -5.43 -16.05
N LYS A 77 -7.35 -5.79 -15.18
CA LYS A 77 -8.20 -6.99 -15.39
C LYS A 77 -9.06 -6.86 -16.64
N LYS A 78 -9.69 -5.72 -16.88
CA LYS A 78 -10.51 -5.47 -18.07
C LYS A 78 -9.69 -5.61 -19.36
N LYS A 79 -8.45 -5.13 -19.36
CA LYS A 79 -7.51 -5.28 -20.47
C LYS A 79 -6.78 -6.63 -20.48
N LYS A 80 -7.13 -7.56 -19.59
CA LYS A 80 -6.52 -8.89 -19.46
C LYS A 80 -4.99 -8.85 -19.27
N ILE A 81 -4.50 -7.80 -18.61
CA ILE A 81 -3.08 -7.68 -18.26
C ILE A 81 -2.79 -8.60 -17.08
N VAL A 82 -1.82 -9.51 -17.27
CA VAL A 82 -1.35 -10.42 -16.24
C VAL A 82 0.09 -10.04 -15.85
N ILE A 83 0.35 -9.99 -14.56
CA ILE A 83 1.69 -9.89 -13.96
C ILE A 83 1.94 -11.20 -13.24
N SER A 84 3.00 -11.90 -13.63
CA SER A 84 3.38 -13.16 -12.99
C SER A 84 4.16 -12.90 -11.70
N GLN A 85 4.15 -13.85 -10.77
CA GLN A 85 4.99 -13.76 -9.56
C GLN A 85 6.47 -13.67 -9.93
N LYS A 86 6.90 -14.38 -10.98
CA LYS A 86 8.27 -14.32 -11.49
C LYS A 86 8.69 -12.90 -11.90
N ASP A 87 7.78 -12.14 -12.50
CA ASP A 87 8.06 -10.75 -12.88
C ASP A 87 8.23 -9.86 -11.64
N ILE A 88 7.38 -10.05 -10.62
CA ILE A 88 7.47 -9.34 -9.34
C ILE A 88 8.80 -9.67 -8.64
N ASP A 89 9.15 -10.95 -8.56
CA ASP A 89 10.39 -11.41 -7.92
C ASP A 89 11.63 -10.86 -8.64
N ALA A 90 11.58 -10.74 -9.97
CA ALA A 90 12.66 -10.13 -10.74
C ALA A 90 12.83 -8.64 -10.42
N GLU A 91 11.72 -7.90 -10.21
CA GLU A 91 11.79 -6.49 -9.83
C GLU A 91 12.28 -6.31 -8.39
N ILE A 92 11.85 -7.18 -7.46
CA ILE A 92 12.37 -7.20 -6.09
C ILE A 92 13.88 -7.39 -6.07
N LYS A 93 14.41 -8.33 -6.87
CA LYS A 93 15.86 -8.55 -6.96
C LYS A 93 16.62 -7.32 -7.45
N LYS A 94 16.07 -6.52 -8.35
CA LYS A 94 16.68 -5.25 -8.77
C LYS A 94 16.70 -4.23 -7.64
N ILE A 95 15.59 -4.11 -6.91
CA ILE A 95 15.50 -3.24 -5.73
C ILE A 95 16.53 -3.68 -4.70
N GLU A 96 16.60 -4.98 -4.41
CA GLU A 96 17.53 -5.59 -3.46
C GLU A 96 18.98 -5.30 -3.83
N ALA A 97 19.35 -5.47 -5.11
CA ALA A 97 20.69 -5.15 -5.60
C ALA A 97 21.04 -3.66 -5.40
N ASN A 98 20.09 -2.75 -5.67
CA ASN A 98 20.29 -1.31 -5.45
C ASN A 98 20.43 -0.97 -3.96
N VAL A 99 19.65 -1.59 -3.09
CA VAL A 99 19.70 -1.37 -1.64
C VAL A 99 21.02 -1.90 -1.05
N VAL A 100 21.47 -3.07 -1.50
CA VAL A 100 22.76 -3.65 -1.09
C VAL A 100 23.93 -2.76 -1.51
N SER A 101 23.88 -2.14 -2.69
CA SER A 101 24.91 -1.19 -3.13
C SER A 101 25.01 0.05 -2.23
N GLN A 102 23.96 0.37 -1.46
CA GLN A 102 23.91 1.45 -0.48
C GLN A 102 24.25 0.99 0.96
N GLY A 103 24.67 -0.27 1.13
CA GLY A 103 25.05 -0.85 2.42
C GLY A 103 23.88 -1.25 3.32
N LEU A 104 22.67 -1.35 2.77
CA LEU A 104 21.46 -1.74 3.50
C LEU A 104 20.94 -3.11 3.01
N THR A 105 20.12 -3.76 3.82
CA THR A 105 19.31 -4.90 3.39
C THR A 105 17.89 -4.47 3.03
N LEU A 106 17.22 -5.25 2.20
CA LEU A 106 15.83 -4.98 1.85
C LEU A 106 14.93 -4.97 3.11
N ASP A 107 15.16 -5.88 4.04
CA ASP A 107 14.38 -5.97 5.29
C ASP A 107 14.55 -4.70 6.14
N GLN A 108 15.77 -4.18 6.27
CA GLN A 108 16.03 -2.92 6.96
C GLN A 108 15.32 -1.72 6.30
N LEU A 109 15.35 -1.66 4.97
CA LEU A 109 14.66 -0.60 4.24
C LEU A 109 13.14 -0.67 4.47
N LEU A 110 12.54 -1.87 4.39
CA LEU A 110 11.11 -2.08 4.63
C LEU A 110 10.71 -1.72 6.05
N GLU A 111 11.52 -2.09 7.04
CA GLU A 111 11.28 -1.75 8.44
C GLU A 111 11.32 -0.23 8.66
N GLN A 112 12.31 0.48 8.10
CA GLN A 112 12.40 1.94 8.16
C GLN A 112 11.18 2.63 7.53
N GLN A 113 10.61 2.04 6.48
CA GLN A 113 9.42 2.57 5.81
C GLN A 113 8.10 2.07 6.41
N GLY A 114 8.14 1.24 7.45
CA GLY A 114 6.95 0.61 8.04
C GLY A 114 6.19 -0.28 7.05
N MET A 115 6.90 -0.83 6.05
CA MET A 115 6.32 -1.62 4.97
C MET A 115 6.59 -3.11 5.18
N THR A 116 5.62 -3.95 4.79
CA THR A 116 5.80 -5.40 4.77
C THR A 116 6.25 -5.89 3.39
N LYS A 117 6.85 -7.09 3.31
CA LYS A 117 7.15 -7.73 2.01
C LYS A 117 5.90 -7.89 1.13
N SER A 118 4.77 -8.21 1.74
CA SER A 118 3.49 -8.29 1.01
C SER A 118 3.07 -6.92 0.46
N GLY A 119 3.26 -5.85 1.24
CA GLY A 119 3.01 -4.47 0.80
C GLY A 119 3.89 -4.08 -0.39
N LEU A 120 5.18 -4.43 -0.34
CA LEU A 120 6.10 -4.21 -1.46
C LEU A 120 5.67 -4.96 -2.72
N ASN A 121 5.28 -6.24 -2.59
CA ASN A 121 4.78 -7.03 -3.71
C ASN A 121 3.56 -6.38 -4.37
N GLU A 122 2.62 -5.90 -3.56
CA GLU A 122 1.43 -5.21 -4.05
C GLU A 122 1.80 -3.91 -4.77
N GLU A 123 2.69 -3.11 -4.21
CA GLU A 123 3.15 -1.86 -4.80
C GLU A 123 3.83 -2.09 -6.15
N ILE A 124 4.76 -3.04 -6.22
CA ILE A 124 5.43 -3.44 -7.48
C ILE A 124 4.39 -3.88 -8.51
N LYS A 125 3.42 -4.70 -8.11
CA LYS A 125 2.36 -5.16 -9.00
C LYS A 125 1.55 -4.00 -9.58
N ILE A 126 1.18 -3.02 -8.77
CA ILE A 126 0.47 -1.81 -9.23
C ILE A 126 1.33 -1.00 -10.19
N GLN A 127 2.61 -0.81 -9.90
CA GLN A 127 3.54 -0.11 -10.79
C GLN A 127 3.68 -0.83 -12.14
N MET A 128 3.79 -2.16 -12.13
CA MET A 128 3.85 -2.95 -13.36
C MET A 128 2.54 -2.89 -14.16
N TYR A 129 1.38 -2.87 -13.49
CA TYR A 129 0.11 -2.63 -14.17
C TYR A 129 0.08 -1.26 -14.83
N LEU A 130 0.49 -0.21 -14.14
CA LEU A 130 0.56 1.14 -14.68
C LEU A 130 1.49 1.22 -15.89
N ALA A 131 2.68 0.65 -15.78
CA ALA A 131 3.62 0.61 -16.90
C ALA A 131 3.04 -0.08 -18.14
N LYS A 132 2.30 -1.19 -17.97
CA LYS A 132 1.63 -1.89 -19.08
C LYS A 132 0.38 -1.16 -19.59
N LEU A 133 -0.36 -0.48 -18.70
CA LEU A 133 -1.58 0.27 -19.06
C LEU A 133 -1.28 1.55 -19.84
N VAL A 134 -0.23 2.25 -19.44
CA VAL A 134 0.20 3.51 -20.07
C VAL A 134 0.96 3.24 -21.38
N GLY A 135 1.48 2.02 -21.52
CA GLY A 135 2.23 1.59 -22.69
C GLY A 135 3.71 2.00 -22.63
N SER A 136 4.54 1.21 -23.30
CA SER A 136 5.98 1.47 -23.42
C SER A 136 6.34 2.53 -24.47
N ASP A 137 5.33 3.16 -25.10
CA ASP A 137 5.51 4.08 -26.23
C ASP A 137 5.99 5.48 -25.86
N VAL A 138 6.76 5.57 -24.76
CA VAL A 138 7.45 6.80 -24.44
C VAL A 138 8.72 6.88 -25.28
N LYS A 139 8.60 7.60 -26.40
CA LYS A 139 9.75 7.91 -27.27
C LYS A 139 10.43 9.17 -26.77
N VAL A 140 11.74 9.12 -26.68
CA VAL A 140 12.60 10.28 -26.47
C VAL A 140 13.21 10.65 -27.81
N THR A 141 13.09 11.91 -28.18
CA THR A 141 13.63 12.44 -29.43
C THR A 141 15.03 13.01 -29.19
N GLU A 142 15.85 13.04 -30.25
CA GLU A 142 17.17 13.66 -30.20
C GLU A 142 17.11 15.17 -29.83
N LYS A 143 16.02 15.83 -30.23
CA LYS A 143 15.80 17.22 -29.86
C LYS A 143 15.65 17.38 -28.34
N GLU A 144 14.86 16.53 -27.70
CA GLU A 144 14.67 16.60 -26.23
C GLU A 144 15.97 16.33 -25.48
N ILE A 145 16.80 15.41 -25.96
CA ILE A 145 18.13 15.15 -25.38
C ILE A 145 19.01 16.40 -25.51
N ASN A 146 19.04 17.02 -26.70
CA ASN A 146 19.83 18.20 -26.92
C ASN A 146 19.34 19.41 -26.10
N ASP A 147 18.02 19.62 -26.03
CA ASP A 147 17.41 20.70 -25.25
C ASP A 147 17.73 20.53 -23.75
N TYR A 148 17.67 19.29 -23.23
CA TYR A 148 18.03 18.96 -21.85
C TYR A 148 19.51 19.26 -21.57
N LEU A 149 20.42 18.80 -22.42
CA LEU A 149 21.85 19.05 -22.29
C LEU A 149 22.20 20.55 -22.38
N SER A 150 21.49 21.29 -23.24
CA SER A 150 21.68 22.74 -23.39
C SER A 150 21.21 23.51 -22.15
N SER A 151 20.08 23.10 -21.53
CA SER A 151 19.56 23.73 -20.31
C SER A 151 20.50 23.51 -19.11
N GLN A 152 21.07 22.31 -18.99
CA GLN A 152 22.05 22.00 -17.93
C GLN A 152 23.34 22.81 -18.06
N ASN A 153 23.83 23.04 -19.28
CA ASN A 153 25.02 23.81 -19.51
C ASN A 153 24.83 25.33 -19.24
N SER A 154 23.58 25.82 -19.23
CA SER A 154 23.26 27.22 -18.95
C SER A 154 23.19 27.53 -17.45
N GLU A 155 22.95 26.56 -16.60
CA GLU A 155 22.79 26.76 -15.15
C GLU A 155 24.05 26.45 -14.33
N THR A 156 25.09 25.85 -14.93
CA THR A 156 26.26 25.39 -14.18
C THR A 156 27.51 26.19 -14.53
N SER A 157 27.63 27.43 -14.00
CA SER A 157 28.89 28.19 -13.97
C SER A 157 29.76 27.88 -12.76
N THR A 158 29.58 26.84 -12.01
CA THR A 158 30.49 26.46 -10.91
C THR A 158 30.54 24.94 -10.68
N ASN A 159 31.69 24.36 -11.06
CA ASN A 159 32.31 23.17 -10.50
C ASN A 159 31.43 22.01 -10.00
N THR A 160 31.05 21.08 -10.84
CA THR A 160 31.30 19.62 -10.67
C THR A 160 30.80 18.90 -11.92
N THR A 161 31.70 18.66 -12.85
CA THR A 161 31.42 18.05 -14.15
C THR A 161 31.34 16.54 -14.01
N GLN A 162 30.19 15.98 -13.66
CA GLN A 162 29.81 14.68 -14.18
C GLN A 162 28.93 14.97 -15.40
N SER A 163 29.53 15.05 -16.59
CA SER A 163 28.80 15.13 -17.85
C SER A 163 27.96 13.85 -17.99
N LEU A 164 26.64 14.00 -17.77
CA LEU A 164 25.71 12.90 -18.02
C LEU A 164 25.86 12.43 -19.47
N THR A 165 25.99 11.15 -19.65
CA THR A 165 26.01 10.59 -21.00
C THR A 165 24.63 10.76 -21.67
N ARG A 166 24.61 10.81 -23.01
CA ARG A 166 23.33 10.93 -23.76
C ARG A 166 22.36 9.81 -23.41
N GLU A 167 22.85 8.61 -23.14
CA GLU A 167 22.07 7.46 -22.69
C GLU A 167 21.43 7.71 -21.33
N GLN A 168 22.15 8.28 -20.38
CA GLN A 168 21.64 8.63 -19.05
C GLN A 168 20.57 9.71 -19.15
N VAL A 169 20.80 10.75 -19.96
CA VAL A 169 19.82 11.82 -20.24
C VAL A 169 18.56 11.24 -20.89
N SER A 170 18.72 10.38 -21.91
CA SER A 170 17.59 9.71 -22.57
C SER A 170 16.78 8.87 -21.59
N ALA A 171 17.45 8.11 -20.71
CA ALA A 171 16.78 7.32 -19.67
C ALA A 171 16.00 8.20 -18.68
N GLN A 172 16.59 9.32 -18.26
CA GLN A 172 15.97 10.28 -17.36
C GLN A 172 14.74 10.95 -17.97
N ILE A 173 14.85 11.46 -19.22
CA ILE A 173 13.72 12.04 -19.95
C ILE A 173 12.60 10.99 -20.14
N LYS A 174 12.97 9.74 -20.48
CA LYS A 174 12.00 8.66 -20.63
C LYS A 174 11.24 8.39 -19.34
N GLN A 175 11.94 8.36 -18.21
CA GLN A 175 11.33 8.14 -16.90
C GLN A 175 10.40 9.29 -16.52
N GLN A 176 10.80 10.54 -16.75
CA GLN A 176 9.99 11.72 -16.50
C GLN A 176 8.70 11.71 -17.33
N LYS A 177 8.81 11.48 -18.65
CA LYS A 177 7.65 11.36 -19.55
C LYS A 177 6.72 10.21 -19.16
N LEU A 178 7.27 9.10 -18.69
CA LEU A 178 6.47 7.97 -18.21
C LEU A 178 5.68 8.38 -16.96
N GLN A 179 6.30 9.10 -16.04
CA GLN A 179 5.61 9.59 -14.84
C GLN A 179 4.50 10.58 -15.17
N GLU A 180 4.74 11.52 -16.08
CA GLU A 180 3.71 12.46 -16.56
C GLU A 180 2.53 11.74 -17.21
N LYS A 181 2.82 10.76 -18.07
CA LYS A 181 1.77 9.92 -18.68
C LYS A 181 0.99 9.12 -17.64
N ILE A 182 1.66 8.54 -16.65
CA ILE A 182 1.01 7.82 -15.55
C ILE A 182 0.08 8.76 -14.79
N GLN A 183 0.55 9.96 -14.44
CA GLN A 183 -0.23 10.95 -13.71
C GLN A 183 -1.48 11.38 -14.49
N THR A 184 -1.33 11.68 -15.77
CA THR A 184 -2.45 12.00 -16.67
C THR A 184 -3.43 10.84 -16.75
N TYR A 185 -2.91 9.62 -16.95
CA TYR A 185 -3.73 8.42 -17.04
C TYR A 185 -4.54 8.16 -15.75
N LEU A 186 -3.92 8.31 -14.57
CA LEU A 186 -4.59 8.15 -13.29
C LEU A 186 -5.67 9.20 -13.07
N THR A 187 -5.41 10.44 -13.48
CA THR A 187 -6.40 11.54 -13.41
C THR A 187 -7.61 11.22 -14.30
N ASP A 188 -7.38 10.80 -15.53
CA ASP A 188 -8.42 10.42 -16.48
C ASP A 188 -9.21 9.19 -15.99
N LEU A 189 -8.51 8.20 -15.43
CA LEU A 189 -9.13 7.00 -14.90
C LEU A 189 -10.05 7.33 -13.71
N LYS A 190 -9.61 8.20 -12.80
CA LYS A 190 -10.42 8.69 -11.67
C LYS A 190 -11.62 9.50 -12.15
N ALA A 191 -11.45 10.38 -13.16
CA ALA A 191 -12.52 11.21 -13.70
C ALA A 191 -13.64 10.39 -14.39
N LYS A 192 -13.27 9.26 -15.03
CA LYS A 192 -14.21 8.36 -15.69
C LYS A 192 -14.87 7.36 -14.75
N ALA A 193 -14.37 7.22 -13.53
CA ALA A 193 -14.87 6.24 -12.56
C ALA A 193 -16.12 6.73 -11.86
N LYS A 194 -17.08 5.82 -11.65
CA LYS A 194 -18.23 6.08 -10.78
C LYS A 194 -17.83 5.73 -9.34
N ILE A 195 -17.49 6.75 -8.55
CA ILE A 195 -17.07 6.60 -7.16
C ILE A 195 -18.19 7.08 -6.25
N ASN A 196 -18.67 6.21 -5.36
CA ASN A 196 -19.64 6.55 -4.34
C ASN A 196 -18.94 6.61 -2.98
N TYR A 197 -18.95 7.75 -2.34
CA TYR A 197 -18.39 7.94 -1.00
C TYR A 197 -19.48 7.77 0.05
N PHE A 198 -19.31 6.85 0.98
CA PHE A 198 -20.24 6.60 2.09
C PHE A 198 -19.82 7.34 3.37
N VAL A 199 -18.56 7.74 3.47
CA VAL A 199 -17.97 8.48 4.59
C VAL A 199 -17.13 9.62 4.01
N LYS A 200 -17.16 10.77 4.68
CA LYS A 200 -16.26 11.91 4.40
C LYS A 200 -15.20 11.96 5.52
N TYR A 201 -13.95 12.03 5.15
CA TYR A 201 -12.82 12.21 6.06
C TYR A 201 -12.44 13.69 6.14
#